data_f6b645f1649b897d66076f9a64b68a1f
#
_entry.id   f6b645f1649b897d66076f9a64b68a1f
#
_cell.length_a   1.000
_cell.length_b   1.000
_cell.length_c   1.000
_cell.angle_alpha   90.00
_cell.angle_beta   90.00
_cell.angle_gamma   90.00
#
_symmetry.space_group_name_H-M   'P 1'
#
loop_
_entity.id
_entity.type
_entity.pdbx_description
1 polymer ?
#
loop_
_entity_poly.entity_id
_entity_poly.type
_entity_poly.pdbx_seq_one_letter_code
_entity_poly.pdbx_strand_id
1 'polypeptide(L)'
;MYRIGLGYDIHKLVEGRELIIGGVKITHEKGLLGHSDADVLIHAIIDGMLGALALDDIGTIFPDTDPKYKDIDSTVLLKHVYDLIKSKGYSIVNIDSNIIAQAPKMMPYIPKMKTRLCEMLGIENHQLSIKAKTKENLDSVGQKLAIEANAVVLLEKE
;
A
#
# COMPACT_ATOMS: atom_id res chain seq x y z
N MET A 1 6.64 -8.92 -22.57
CA MET A 1 5.38 -9.47 -21.96
C MET A 1 4.92 -8.56 -20.83
N TYR A 2 3.66 -8.17 -20.84
CA TYR A 2 3.07 -7.31 -19.80
C TYR A 2 2.15 -8.12 -18.90
N ARG A 3 2.14 -7.77 -17.60
CA ARG A 3 1.29 -8.37 -16.59
C ARG A 3 0.65 -7.25 -15.77
N ILE A 4 -0.65 -7.35 -15.55
CA ILE A 4 -1.40 -6.38 -14.73
C ILE A 4 -1.89 -7.04 -13.45
N GLY A 5 -1.83 -6.31 -12.34
CA GLY A 5 -2.36 -6.77 -11.05
C GLY A 5 -3.18 -5.69 -10.37
N LEU A 6 -4.18 -6.12 -9.64
CA LEU A 6 -5.04 -5.28 -8.82
C LEU A 6 -4.85 -5.63 -7.36
N GLY A 7 -4.58 -4.63 -6.52
CA GLY A 7 -4.51 -4.79 -5.09
C GLY A 7 -5.57 -3.96 -4.38
N TYR A 8 -6.04 -4.46 -3.26
CA TYR A 8 -7.00 -3.79 -2.39
C TYR A 8 -6.70 -4.14 -0.94
N ASP A 9 -6.83 -3.16 -0.05
CA ASP A 9 -6.73 -3.40 1.38
C ASP A 9 -7.60 -2.41 2.16
N ILE A 10 -8.00 -2.79 3.36
CA ILE A 10 -8.75 -1.95 4.29
C ILE A 10 -8.30 -2.27 5.72
N HIS A 11 -8.13 -1.22 6.53
CA HIS A 11 -7.85 -1.36 7.96
C HIS A 11 -8.74 -0.44 8.78
N LYS A 12 -9.09 -0.90 9.97
CA LYS A 12 -9.89 -0.13 10.93
C LYS A 12 -9.05 0.96 11.58
N LEU A 13 -9.63 2.15 11.74
CA LEU A 13 -9.04 3.23 12.54
C LEU A 13 -9.31 3.00 14.02
N VAL A 14 -8.26 3.06 14.82
CA VAL A 14 -8.33 2.88 16.27
C VAL A 14 -7.44 3.90 17.00
N GLU A 15 -7.77 4.18 18.24
CA GLU A 15 -6.92 4.98 19.12
C GLU A 15 -5.67 4.21 19.54
N GLY A 16 -4.60 4.93 19.90
CA GLY A 16 -3.38 4.34 20.41
C GLY A 16 -2.43 3.75 19.37
N ARG A 17 -2.69 3.99 18.10
CA ARG A 17 -1.82 3.59 16.98
C ARG A 17 -1.38 4.80 16.18
N GLU A 18 -0.14 4.78 15.69
CA GLU A 18 0.33 5.74 14.69
C GLU A 18 -0.35 5.46 13.34
N LEU A 19 -0.64 6.52 12.59
CA LEU A 19 -1.15 6.41 11.23
C LEU A 19 0.01 6.47 10.26
N ILE A 20 0.26 5.37 9.56
CA ILE A 20 1.34 5.24 8.58
C ILE A 20 0.72 4.81 7.26
N ILE A 21 0.89 5.62 6.22
CA ILE A 21 0.38 5.34 4.87
C ILE A 21 1.44 5.76 3.85
N GLY A 22 1.73 4.87 2.91
CA GLY A 22 2.76 5.11 1.91
C GLY A 22 4.16 5.25 2.51
N GLY A 23 4.41 4.59 3.64
CA GLY A 23 5.65 4.67 4.39
C GLY A 23 5.86 6.01 5.11
N VAL A 24 4.83 6.84 5.25
CA VAL A 24 4.89 8.17 5.85
C VAL A 24 3.99 8.24 7.07
N LYS A 25 4.51 8.76 8.17
CA LYS A 25 3.71 9.01 9.37
C LYS A 25 2.84 10.25 9.15
N ILE A 26 1.55 10.07 9.37
CA ILE A 26 0.54 11.11 9.21
C ILE A 26 0.06 11.55 10.58
N THR A 27 0.01 12.87 10.82
CA THR A 27 -0.52 13.42 12.06
C THR A 27 -2.04 13.24 12.09
N HIS A 28 -2.51 12.39 13.01
CA HIS A 28 -3.92 12.11 13.23
C HIS A 28 -4.10 11.51 14.61
N GLU A 29 -5.31 11.63 15.16
CA GLU A 29 -5.65 11.12 16.50
C GLU A 29 -5.78 9.59 16.56
N LYS A 30 -5.99 8.94 15.41
CA LYS A 30 -6.11 7.48 15.27
C LYS A 30 -5.12 6.96 14.26
N GLY A 31 -4.79 5.68 14.38
CA GLY A 31 -4.00 4.95 13.40
C GLY A 31 -4.72 3.69 12.94
N LEU A 32 -4.13 3.00 11.96
CA LEU A 32 -4.71 1.79 11.39
C LEU A 32 -4.32 0.56 12.23
N LEU A 33 -5.29 -0.31 12.47
CA LEU A 33 -5.11 -1.54 13.20
C LEU A 33 -4.73 -2.68 12.25
N GLY A 34 -3.66 -3.37 12.58
CA GLY A 34 -3.19 -4.55 11.87
C GLY A 34 -2.02 -5.19 12.60
N HIS A 35 -1.60 -6.37 12.11
CA HIS A 35 -0.46 -7.10 12.68
C HIS A 35 0.87 -6.37 12.42
N SER A 36 1.05 -5.83 11.20
CA SER A 36 2.15 -4.93 10.84
C SER A 36 1.83 -3.49 11.25
N ASP A 37 2.47 -2.50 10.64
CA ASP A 37 2.10 -1.09 10.79
C ASP A 37 0.76 -0.73 10.13
N ALA A 38 0.12 -1.69 9.44
CA ALA A 38 -1.15 -1.56 8.75
C ALA A 38 -1.16 -0.47 7.65
N ASP A 39 -0.03 -0.30 6.96
CA ASP A 39 0.07 0.63 5.82
C ASP A 39 -0.80 0.14 4.66
N VAL A 40 -2.01 0.66 4.60
CA VAL A 40 -3.04 0.21 3.66
C VAL A 40 -2.64 0.42 2.20
N LEU A 41 -1.90 1.49 1.89
CA LEU A 41 -1.44 1.77 0.53
C LEU A 41 -0.36 0.77 0.10
N ILE A 42 0.64 0.56 0.93
CA ILE A 42 1.72 -0.40 0.62
C ILE A 42 1.14 -1.80 0.48
N HIS A 43 0.21 -2.21 1.34
CA HIS A 43 -0.42 -3.53 1.24
C HIS A 43 -1.18 -3.71 -0.08
N ALA A 44 -1.89 -2.67 -0.54
CA ALA A 44 -2.57 -2.72 -1.84
C ALA A 44 -1.56 -2.83 -3.00
N ILE A 45 -0.47 -2.09 -2.95
CA ILE A 45 0.59 -2.16 -3.97
C ILE A 45 1.24 -3.56 -3.99
N ILE A 46 1.52 -4.13 -2.83
CA ILE A 46 2.09 -5.48 -2.72
C ILE A 46 1.15 -6.50 -3.36
N ASP A 47 -0.13 -6.47 -3.04
CA ASP A 47 -1.10 -7.40 -3.61
C ASP A 47 -1.26 -7.21 -5.13
N GLY A 48 -1.15 -5.98 -5.61
CA GLY A 48 -1.11 -5.71 -7.04
C GLY A 48 0.10 -6.34 -7.73
N MET A 49 1.27 -6.24 -7.13
CA MET A 49 2.50 -6.89 -7.64
C MET A 49 2.36 -8.40 -7.67
N LEU A 50 1.91 -8.98 -6.56
CA LEU A 50 1.74 -10.43 -6.45
C LEU A 50 0.69 -10.95 -7.42
N GLY A 51 -0.45 -10.26 -7.53
CA GLY A 51 -1.53 -10.62 -8.43
C GLY A 51 -1.13 -10.54 -9.91
N ALA A 52 -0.28 -9.58 -10.28
CA ALA A 52 0.23 -9.47 -11.64
C ALA A 52 0.95 -10.75 -12.10
N LEU A 53 1.62 -11.44 -11.19
CA LEU A 53 2.35 -12.69 -11.48
C LEU A 53 1.57 -13.94 -11.04
N ALA A 54 0.30 -13.81 -10.68
CA ALA A 54 -0.56 -14.89 -10.19
C ALA A 54 0.07 -15.62 -8.98
N LEU A 55 0.74 -14.87 -8.13
CA LEU A 55 1.28 -15.35 -6.85
C LEU A 55 0.25 -15.21 -5.74
N ASP A 56 0.50 -15.86 -4.62
CA ASP A 56 -0.36 -15.75 -3.44
C ASP A 56 -0.35 -14.33 -2.89
N ASP A 57 -1.39 -13.97 -2.14
CA ASP A 57 -1.55 -12.65 -1.55
C ASP A 57 -0.59 -12.39 -0.37
N ILE A 58 -0.61 -11.14 0.12
CA ILE A 58 0.26 -10.71 1.22
C ILE A 58 0.05 -11.53 2.49
N GLY A 59 -1.18 -11.90 2.82
CA GLY A 59 -1.49 -12.68 4.02
C GLY A 59 -0.96 -14.09 3.98
N THR A 60 -0.81 -14.68 2.80
CA THR A 60 -0.22 -16.00 2.61
C THR A 60 1.30 -15.95 2.74
N ILE A 61 1.94 -14.94 2.13
CA ILE A 61 3.41 -14.80 2.14
C ILE A 61 3.92 -14.31 3.50
N PHE A 62 3.17 -13.39 4.13
CA PHE A 62 3.48 -12.80 5.43
C PHE A 62 2.31 -13.02 6.40
N PRO A 63 2.14 -14.24 6.95
CA PRO A 63 1.01 -14.53 7.83
C PRO A 63 0.96 -13.61 9.05
N ASP A 64 -0.21 -13.08 9.36
CA ASP A 64 -0.45 -12.25 10.55
C ASP A 64 -0.33 -13.03 11.86
N THR A 65 -0.23 -14.36 11.78
CA THR A 65 0.04 -15.25 12.91
C THR A 65 1.53 -15.38 13.23
N ASP A 66 2.44 -14.96 12.33
CA ASP A 66 3.87 -15.06 12.55
C ASP A 66 4.39 -13.87 13.36
N PRO A 67 4.92 -14.11 14.60
CA PRO A 67 5.40 -13.02 15.46
C PRO A 67 6.48 -12.13 14.84
N LYS A 68 7.26 -12.64 13.87
CA LYS A 68 8.34 -11.86 13.25
C LYS A 68 7.82 -10.68 12.41
N TYR A 69 6.54 -10.72 12.00
CA TYR A 69 5.92 -9.63 11.22
C TYR A 69 5.11 -8.67 12.08
N LYS A 70 5.03 -8.93 13.40
CA LYS A 70 4.31 -8.05 14.31
C LYS A 70 4.97 -6.68 14.35
N ASP A 71 4.16 -5.64 14.14
CA ASP A 71 4.57 -4.23 14.11
C ASP A 71 5.66 -3.93 13.05
N ILE A 72 5.85 -4.82 12.07
CA ILE A 72 6.84 -4.61 11.03
C ILE A 72 6.49 -3.41 10.16
N ASP A 73 7.51 -2.65 9.77
CA ASP A 73 7.40 -1.60 8.76
C ASP A 73 7.06 -2.23 7.40
N SER A 74 5.92 -1.86 6.83
CA SER A 74 5.45 -2.43 5.56
C SER A 74 6.38 -2.12 4.39
N THR A 75 7.24 -1.11 4.49
CA THR A 75 8.27 -0.86 3.48
C THR A 75 9.25 -2.03 3.36
N VAL A 76 9.51 -2.74 4.46
CA VAL A 76 10.33 -3.97 4.45
C VAL A 76 9.64 -5.07 3.66
N LEU A 77 8.33 -5.23 3.85
CA LEU A 77 7.53 -6.21 3.10
C LEU A 77 7.51 -5.85 1.61
N LEU A 78 7.33 -4.59 1.28
CA LEU A 78 7.33 -4.11 -0.11
C LEU A 78 8.65 -4.42 -0.81
N LYS A 79 9.77 -4.14 -0.13
CA LYS A 79 11.09 -4.45 -0.69
C LYS A 79 11.26 -5.94 -0.95
N HIS A 80 10.86 -6.77 -0.01
CA HIS A 80 10.93 -8.24 -0.15
C HIS A 80 10.13 -8.71 -1.38
N VAL A 81 8.91 -8.22 -1.53
CA VAL A 81 8.04 -8.59 -2.67
C VAL A 81 8.64 -8.07 -3.99
N TYR A 82 9.13 -6.85 -4.02
CA TYR A 82 9.73 -6.31 -5.23
C TYR A 82 11.01 -7.06 -5.63
N ASP A 83 11.83 -7.46 -4.67
CA ASP A 83 12.98 -8.31 -4.95
C ASP A 83 12.56 -9.67 -5.55
N LEU A 84 11.46 -10.24 -5.06
CA LEU A 84 10.87 -11.45 -5.64
C LEU A 84 10.42 -11.23 -7.09
N ILE A 85 9.72 -10.12 -7.37
CA ILE A 85 9.26 -9.74 -8.71
C ILE A 85 10.46 -9.61 -9.66
N LYS A 86 11.52 -8.90 -9.22
CA LYS A 86 12.75 -8.75 -10.00
C LYS A 86 13.46 -10.07 -10.26
N SER A 87 13.47 -10.99 -9.28
CA SER A 87 14.09 -12.30 -9.44
C SER A 87 13.42 -13.14 -10.54
N LYS A 88 12.16 -12.83 -10.85
CA LYS A 88 11.41 -13.46 -11.94
C LYS A 88 11.58 -12.73 -13.28
N GLY A 89 12.42 -11.69 -13.32
CA GLY A 89 12.75 -10.95 -14.54
C GLY A 89 11.77 -9.82 -14.87
N TYR A 90 10.92 -9.42 -13.94
CA TYR A 90 9.96 -8.35 -14.17
C TYR A 90 10.42 -7.04 -13.56
N SER A 91 10.00 -5.94 -14.19
CA SER A 91 10.17 -4.58 -13.70
C SER A 91 8.82 -3.85 -13.70
N ILE A 92 8.74 -2.77 -12.93
CA ILE A 92 7.53 -1.94 -12.85
C ILE A 92 7.50 -1.00 -14.04
N VAL A 93 6.40 -1.04 -14.82
CA VAL A 93 6.10 -0.02 -15.83
C VAL A 93 5.50 1.20 -15.15
N ASN A 94 4.38 1.00 -14.43
CA ASN A 94 3.77 2.04 -13.61
C ASN A 94 2.84 1.44 -12.56
N ILE A 95 2.53 2.27 -11.57
CA ILE A 95 1.56 1.99 -10.51
C ILE A 95 0.58 3.15 -10.45
N ASP A 96 -0.71 2.86 -10.46
CA ASP A 96 -1.77 3.83 -10.16
C ASP A 96 -2.50 3.39 -8.89
N SER A 97 -2.79 4.34 -8.01
CA SER A 97 -3.37 4.01 -6.71
C SER A 97 -4.31 5.08 -6.19
N ASN A 98 -5.22 4.66 -5.33
CA ASN A 98 -6.10 5.53 -4.57
C ASN A 98 -5.97 5.24 -3.08
N ILE A 99 -5.93 6.31 -2.29
CA ILE A 99 -6.16 6.24 -0.85
C ILE A 99 -7.58 6.79 -0.62
N ILE A 100 -8.43 5.98 0.00
CA ILE A 100 -9.83 6.35 0.22
C ILE A 100 -10.03 6.51 1.71
N ALA A 101 -10.19 7.77 2.13
CA ALA A 101 -10.29 8.16 3.53
C ALA A 101 -11.18 9.38 3.67
N GLN A 102 -12.12 9.34 4.60
CA GLN A 102 -12.92 10.52 4.91
C GLN A 102 -12.12 11.58 5.67
N ALA A 103 -11.20 11.13 6.52
CA ALA A 103 -10.22 11.94 7.24
C ALA A 103 -9.03 11.06 7.63
N PRO A 104 -7.81 11.63 7.82
CA PRO A 104 -7.43 13.01 7.56
C PRO A 104 -7.26 13.30 6.06
N LYS A 105 -7.01 14.57 5.71
CA LYS A 105 -6.65 14.91 4.32
C LYS A 105 -5.31 14.31 3.96
N MET A 106 -5.26 13.54 2.88
CA MET A 106 -4.05 12.84 2.42
C MET A 106 -3.17 13.70 1.53
N MET A 107 -3.75 14.66 0.80
CA MET A 107 -3.04 15.44 -0.21
C MET A 107 -1.73 16.07 0.29
N PRO A 108 -1.63 16.63 1.50
CA PRO A 108 -0.37 17.22 1.97
C PRO A 108 0.77 16.19 2.12
N TYR A 109 0.45 14.90 2.26
CA TYR A 109 1.41 13.84 2.50
C TYR A 109 1.80 13.08 1.22
N ILE A 110 1.01 13.20 0.15
CA ILE A 110 1.24 12.47 -1.10
C ILE A 110 2.63 12.70 -1.68
N PRO A 111 3.17 13.93 -1.75
CA PRO A 111 4.52 14.14 -2.28
C PRO A 111 5.60 13.34 -1.53
N LYS A 112 5.51 13.27 -0.21
CA LYS A 112 6.44 12.47 0.62
C LYS A 112 6.28 10.98 0.39
N MET A 113 5.03 10.51 0.25
CA MET A 113 4.75 9.10 -0.06
C MET A 113 5.38 8.72 -1.40
N LYS A 114 5.20 9.54 -2.44
CA LYS A 114 5.79 9.31 -3.76
C LYS A 114 7.31 9.27 -3.70
N THR A 115 7.94 10.24 -3.06
CA THR A 115 9.39 10.28 -2.91
C THR A 115 9.91 9.00 -2.26
N ARG A 116 9.31 8.61 -1.13
CA ARG A 116 9.75 7.43 -0.38
C ARG A 116 9.57 6.15 -1.18
N LEU A 117 8.40 5.94 -1.77
CA LEU A 117 8.10 4.72 -2.52
C LEU A 117 8.92 4.64 -3.82
N CYS A 118 9.09 5.73 -4.54
CA CYS A 118 9.93 5.76 -5.74
C CYS A 118 11.40 5.44 -5.43
N GLU A 119 11.95 6.00 -4.36
CA GLU A 119 13.31 5.66 -3.90
C GLU A 119 13.45 4.17 -3.59
N MET A 120 12.49 3.62 -2.85
CA MET A 120 12.51 2.21 -2.47
C MET A 120 12.41 1.27 -3.67
N LEU A 121 11.57 1.62 -4.64
CA LEU A 121 11.31 0.79 -5.81
C LEU A 121 12.28 1.08 -6.96
N GLY A 122 13.12 2.11 -6.84
CA GLY A 122 14.02 2.51 -7.92
C GLY A 122 13.29 2.93 -9.19
N ILE A 123 12.14 3.58 -9.05
CA ILE A 123 11.32 4.07 -10.16
C ILE A 123 11.24 5.59 -10.16
N GLU A 124 10.86 6.14 -11.30
CA GLU A 124 10.72 7.57 -11.49
C GLU A 124 9.35 8.06 -10.98
N ASN A 125 9.27 9.35 -10.65
CA ASN A 125 8.07 9.96 -10.09
C ASN A 125 6.84 9.80 -11.01
N HIS A 126 7.02 9.81 -12.32
CA HIS A 126 5.93 9.64 -13.27
C HIS A 126 5.42 8.19 -13.38
N GLN A 127 6.10 7.23 -12.78
CA GLN A 127 5.69 5.82 -12.76
C GLN A 127 4.76 5.48 -11.59
N LEU A 128 4.55 6.42 -10.66
CA LEU A 128 3.69 6.22 -9.49
C LEU A 128 2.67 7.35 -9.38
N SER A 129 1.39 7.00 -9.46
CA SER A 129 0.28 7.92 -9.17
C SER A 129 -0.38 7.54 -7.86
N ILE A 130 -0.58 8.52 -6.98
CA ILE A 130 -1.33 8.36 -5.73
C ILE A 130 -2.39 9.45 -5.70
N LYS A 131 -3.66 9.05 -5.68
CA LYS A 131 -4.81 9.96 -5.62
C LYS A 131 -5.51 9.77 -4.28
N ALA A 132 -6.05 10.84 -3.73
CA ALA A 132 -6.82 10.81 -2.50
C ALA A 132 -8.30 11.01 -2.82
N LYS A 133 -9.14 10.17 -2.24
CA LYS A 133 -10.60 10.23 -2.41
C LYS A 133 -11.28 10.13 -1.06
N THR A 134 -12.39 10.87 -0.90
CA THR A 134 -13.32 10.62 0.20
C THR A 134 -14.35 9.57 -0.20
N LYS A 135 -15.18 9.15 0.74
CA LYS A 135 -16.35 8.28 0.50
C LYS A 135 -17.66 9.06 0.50
N GLU A 136 -17.60 10.39 0.41
CA GLU A 136 -18.81 11.22 0.44
C GLU A 136 -19.71 10.93 1.66
N ASN A 137 -19.07 10.66 2.82
CA ASN A 137 -19.71 10.28 4.08
C ASN A 137 -20.51 8.96 4.02
N LEU A 138 -20.29 8.14 2.99
CA LEU A 138 -20.94 6.85 2.82
C LEU A 138 -20.11 5.73 3.44
N ASP A 139 -20.78 4.66 3.90
CA ASP A 139 -20.23 3.42 4.47
C ASP A 139 -19.29 3.63 5.68
N SER A 140 -18.54 2.57 6.05
CA SER A 140 -17.62 2.58 7.19
C SER A 140 -16.44 3.55 7.00
N VAL A 141 -15.95 3.69 5.77
CA VAL A 141 -14.87 4.64 5.46
C VAL A 141 -15.39 6.07 5.55
N GLY A 142 -16.58 6.33 4.99
CA GLY A 142 -17.24 7.64 5.07
C GLY A 142 -17.59 8.04 6.49
N GLN A 143 -17.78 7.08 7.39
CA GLN A 143 -18.03 7.31 8.82
C GLN A 143 -16.74 7.43 9.65
N LYS A 144 -15.58 7.46 8.99
CA LYS A 144 -14.25 7.59 9.65
C LYS A 144 -13.88 6.39 10.53
N LEU A 145 -14.40 5.21 10.21
CA LEU A 145 -14.11 3.97 10.96
C LEU A 145 -12.98 3.16 10.34
N ALA A 146 -12.63 3.43 9.09
CA ALA A 146 -11.62 2.70 8.34
C ALA A 146 -11.01 3.58 7.26
N ILE A 147 -9.85 3.16 6.74
CA ILE A 147 -9.24 3.69 5.52
C ILE A 147 -8.98 2.51 4.60
N GLU A 148 -9.27 2.70 3.30
CA GLU A 148 -9.01 1.70 2.28
C GLU A 148 -8.10 2.26 1.19
N ALA A 149 -7.46 1.36 0.44
CA ALA A 149 -6.66 1.70 -0.70
C ALA A 149 -6.82 0.64 -1.79
N ASN A 150 -6.68 1.07 -3.03
CA ASN A 150 -6.52 0.15 -4.15
C ASN A 150 -5.37 0.60 -5.03
N ALA A 151 -4.79 -0.36 -5.75
CA ALA A 151 -3.68 -0.12 -6.64
C ALA A 151 -3.78 -1.01 -7.86
N VAL A 152 -3.40 -0.47 -9.01
CA VAL A 152 -3.18 -1.24 -10.24
C VAL A 152 -1.70 -1.17 -10.55
N VAL A 153 -1.09 -2.32 -10.79
CA VAL A 153 0.34 -2.45 -11.07
C VAL A 153 0.51 -3.05 -12.46
N LEU A 154 1.28 -2.39 -13.31
CA LEU A 154 1.68 -2.93 -14.60
C LEU A 154 3.16 -3.30 -14.54
N LEU A 155 3.45 -4.57 -14.81
CA LEU A 155 4.80 -5.12 -14.88
C LEU A 155 5.14 -5.49 -16.32
N GLU A 156 6.43 -5.45 -16.64
CA GLU A 156 6.94 -5.93 -17.91
C GLU A 156 8.14 -6.86 -17.72
N LYS A 157 8.27 -7.76 -18.67
CA LYS A 157 9.43 -8.64 -18.81
C LYS A 157 9.84 -8.65 -20.26
N GLU A 158 11.11 -8.41 -20.51
CA GLU A 158 11.71 -8.49 -21.86
C GLU A 158 11.73 -9.92 -22.40
#